data_ce28082dd3abc1d170945a7c5c713c94
#
_entry.id   ce28082dd3abc1d170945a7c5c713c94
#
_cell.length_a   1.000
_cell.length_b   1.000
_cell.length_c   1.000
_cell.angle_alpha   90.00
_cell.angle_beta   90.00
_cell.angle_gamma   90.00
#
_symmetry.space_group_name_H-M   'P 1'
#
loop_
_entity.id
_entity.type
_entity.pdbx_description
1 polymer ?
#
loop_
_entity_poly.entity_id
_entity_poly.type
_entity_poly.pdbx_seq_one_letter_code
_entity_poly.pdbx_strand_id
1 'polypeptide(L)'
;MHRTGTFIIVDGLTGSGKSTVLNAVHDWALTCGHKRFRLQDWKESKPPRFEDIPDFDVYFTFEPTRNWVGDAIRSELSRVDDPYGGEELAHAFSLDRQMQYKRLILPALQAGKTVIQDRGVSSSLV
;
A
#
# COMPACT_ATOMS: atom_id res chain seq x y z
N MET A 1 -9.43 11.31 -24.32
CA MET A 1 -10.30 10.92 -23.21
C MET A 1 -9.46 10.31 -22.10
N HIS A 2 -9.50 10.91 -20.94
CA HIS A 2 -8.77 10.40 -19.78
C HIS A 2 -9.53 9.25 -19.15
N ARG A 3 -8.84 8.13 -19.02
CA ARG A 3 -9.39 6.98 -18.38
C ARG A 3 -8.93 6.97 -16.92
N THR A 4 -9.88 7.07 -16.00
CA THR A 4 -9.58 7.00 -14.58
C THR A 4 -9.33 5.56 -14.19
N GLY A 5 -8.30 5.34 -13.38
CA GLY A 5 -7.99 4.02 -12.86
C GLY A 5 -8.95 3.58 -11.77
N THR A 6 -8.78 2.36 -11.30
CA THR A 6 -9.60 1.77 -10.26
C THR A 6 -8.78 1.60 -9.00
N PHE A 7 -9.29 2.10 -7.88
CA PHE A 7 -8.64 1.98 -6.57
C PHE A 7 -9.50 1.14 -5.65
N ILE A 8 -8.97 0.01 -5.22
CA ILE A 8 -9.66 -0.93 -4.33
C ILE A 8 -8.88 -1.02 -3.03
N ILE A 9 -9.57 -0.80 -1.91
CA ILE A 9 -8.98 -0.91 -0.59
C ILE A 9 -9.53 -2.16 0.07
N VAL A 10 -8.64 -3.03 0.54
CA VAL A 10 -9.01 -4.21 1.29
C VAL A 10 -8.63 -3.97 2.74
N ASP A 11 -9.62 -3.81 3.60
CA ASP A 11 -9.44 -3.49 5.01
C ASP A 11 -9.95 -4.64 5.86
N GLY A 12 -9.43 -4.73 7.09
CA GLY A 12 -9.86 -5.74 8.03
C GLY A 12 -8.70 -6.31 8.83
N LEU A 13 -9.05 -7.03 9.87
CA LEU A 13 -8.09 -7.71 10.73
C LEU A 13 -7.63 -9.01 10.06
N THR A 14 -6.43 -9.44 10.42
CA THR A 14 -5.92 -10.75 10.02
C THR A 14 -6.92 -11.84 10.46
N GLY A 15 -7.26 -12.73 9.55
CA GLY A 15 -8.22 -13.79 9.84
C GLY A 15 -9.66 -13.46 9.50
N SER A 16 -9.95 -12.25 9.04
CA SER A 16 -11.31 -11.82 8.68
C SER A 16 -11.68 -12.10 7.22
N GLY A 17 -10.91 -12.92 6.53
CA GLY A 17 -11.13 -13.20 5.11
C GLY A 17 -10.35 -12.30 4.16
N LYS A 18 -9.58 -11.37 4.70
CA LYS A 18 -8.79 -10.43 3.88
C LYS A 18 -7.81 -11.15 2.98
N SER A 19 -7.10 -12.15 3.51
CA SER A 19 -6.14 -12.94 2.72
C SER A 19 -6.80 -13.67 1.57
N THR A 20 -8.02 -14.19 1.79
CA THR A 20 -8.77 -14.87 0.74
C THR A 20 -9.12 -13.91 -0.39
N VAL A 21 -9.56 -12.69 -0.06
CA VAL A 21 -9.89 -11.67 -1.04
C VAL A 21 -8.64 -11.27 -1.83
N LEU A 22 -7.52 -11.02 -1.15
CA LEU A 22 -6.29 -10.63 -1.80
C LEU A 22 -5.77 -11.72 -2.74
N ASN A 23 -5.83 -12.98 -2.30
CA ASN A 23 -5.43 -14.10 -3.15
C ASN A 23 -6.30 -14.21 -4.39
N ALA A 24 -7.61 -14.00 -4.23
CA ALA A 24 -8.53 -14.04 -5.36
C ALA A 24 -8.21 -12.95 -6.38
N VAL A 25 -7.85 -11.76 -5.92
CA VAL A 25 -7.49 -10.66 -6.82
C VAL A 25 -6.18 -10.94 -7.53
N HIS A 26 -5.19 -11.52 -6.83
CA HIS A 26 -3.94 -11.94 -7.47
C HIS A 26 -4.20 -12.99 -8.56
N ASP A 27 -5.04 -13.97 -8.27
CA ASP A 27 -5.39 -15.01 -9.25
C ASP A 27 -6.10 -14.41 -10.46
N TRP A 28 -7.00 -13.46 -10.22
CA TRP A 28 -7.69 -12.76 -11.30
C TRP A 28 -6.69 -12.05 -12.21
N ALA A 29 -5.75 -11.33 -11.63
CA ALA A 29 -4.75 -10.59 -12.41
C ALA A 29 -3.91 -11.55 -13.27
N LEU A 30 -3.50 -12.68 -12.69
CA LEU A 30 -2.75 -13.69 -13.43
C LEU A 30 -3.57 -14.29 -14.56
N THR A 31 -4.83 -14.64 -14.27
CA THR A 31 -5.71 -15.28 -15.25
C THR A 31 -5.98 -14.36 -16.44
N CYS A 32 -6.11 -13.05 -16.19
CA CYS A 32 -6.34 -12.06 -17.23
C CYS A 32 -5.06 -11.62 -17.95
N GLY A 33 -3.90 -12.13 -17.56
CA GLY A 33 -2.64 -11.78 -18.19
C GLY A 33 -2.13 -10.39 -17.82
N HIS A 34 -2.59 -9.83 -16.71
CA HIS A 34 -2.14 -8.52 -16.25
C HIS A 34 -0.77 -8.61 -15.62
N LYS A 35 0.07 -7.63 -15.90
CA LYS A 35 1.36 -7.48 -15.23
C LYS A 35 1.13 -6.88 -13.85
N ARG A 36 1.69 -7.51 -12.83
CA ARG A 36 1.49 -7.10 -11.44
C ARG A 36 2.75 -6.54 -10.84
N PHE A 37 2.63 -5.37 -10.22
CA PHE A 37 3.66 -4.86 -9.30
C PHE A 37 3.22 -5.18 -7.88
N ARG A 38 4.14 -5.68 -7.06
CA ARG A 38 3.88 -6.00 -5.65
C ARG A 38 4.85 -5.21 -4.79
N LEU A 39 4.31 -4.31 -3.97
CA LEU A 39 5.16 -3.47 -3.11
C LEU A 39 6.03 -4.32 -2.18
N GLN A 40 5.56 -5.48 -1.76
CA GLN A 40 6.35 -6.37 -0.90
C GLN A 40 7.65 -6.84 -1.53
N ASP A 41 7.74 -6.79 -2.86
CA ASP A 41 8.96 -7.19 -3.59
C ASP A 41 9.91 -6.02 -3.81
N TRP A 42 9.50 -4.81 -3.46
CA TRP A 42 10.31 -3.61 -3.61
C TRP A 42 11.32 -3.54 -2.47
N LYS A 43 12.61 -3.52 -2.79
CA LYS A 43 13.69 -3.66 -1.80
C LYS A 43 14.45 -2.37 -1.52
N GLU A 44 14.15 -1.30 -2.22
CA GLU A 44 14.84 -0.03 -1.99
C GLU A 44 14.28 0.68 -0.76
N SER A 45 15.11 1.53 -0.15
CA SER A 45 14.72 2.27 1.06
C SER A 45 13.69 3.35 0.79
N LYS A 46 13.64 3.88 -0.43
CA LYS A 46 12.67 4.89 -0.82
C LYS A 46 11.40 4.24 -1.34
N PRO A 47 10.21 4.81 -1.07
CA PRO A 47 8.99 4.31 -1.69
C PRO A 47 9.09 4.44 -3.22
N PRO A 48 8.51 3.52 -3.98
CA PRO A 48 8.58 3.60 -5.44
C PRO A 48 7.80 4.80 -5.97
N ARG A 49 8.26 5.35 -7.09
CA ARG A 49 7.52 6.33 -7.86
C ARG A 49 6.90 5.64 -9.06
N PHE A 50 5.72 6.06 -9.46
CA PHE A 50 5.07 5.48 -10.62
C PHE A 50 5.95 5.57 -11.88
N GLU A 51 6.66 6.67 -12.05
CA GLU A 51 7.54 6.87 -13.21
C GLU A 51 8.68 5.85 -13.30
N ASP A 52 9.04 5.22 -12.18
CA ASP A 52 10.08 4.19 -12.13
C ASP A 52 9.53 2.81 -12.50
N ILE A 53 8.23 2.61 -12.37
CA ILE A 53 7.57 1.32 -12.58
C ILE A 53 6.25 1.49 -13.34
N PRO A 54 6.26 2.13 -14.53
CA PRO A 54 5.01 2.47 -15.22
C PRO A 54 4.38 1.33 -16.01
N ASP A 55 5.08 0.21 -16.18
CA ASP A 55 4.71 -0.83 -17.13
C ASP A 55 3.88 -1.96 -16.55
N PHE A 56 3.25 -1.73 -15.41
CA PHE A 56 2.36 -2.72 -14.80
C PHE A 56 0.90 -2.33 -15.04
N ASP A 57 0.03 -3.32 -14.94
CA ASP A 57 -1.42 -3.11 -15.09
C ASP A 57 -2.09 -2.97 -13.73
N VAL A 58 -1.61 -3.72 -12.74
CA VAL A 58 -2.15 -3.75 -11.39
C VAL A 58 -1.02 -3.56 -10.39
N TYR A 59 -1.24 -2.66 -9.43
CA TYR A 59 -0.27 -2.35 -8.39
C TYR A 59 -0.82 -2.78 -7.04
N PHE A 60 -0.16 -3.75 -6.41
CA PHE A 60 -0.53 -4.22 -5.07
C PHE A 60 0.30 -3.50 -4.04
N THR A 61 -0.36 -2.72 -3.19
CA THR A 61 0.26 -1.89 -2.17
C THR A 61 -0.26 -2.26 -0.78
N PHE A 62 0.38 -1.73 0.26
CA PHE A 62 -0.06 -1.94 1.63
C PHE A 62 0.31 -0.74 2.50
N GLU A 63 -0.37 -0.60 3.62
CA GLU A 63 -0.10 0.42 4.63
C GLU A 63 0.08 -0.24 5.99
N PRO A 64 1.04 0.24 6.80
CA PRO A 64 2.09 1.17 6.40
C PRO A 64 3.09 0.50 5.44
N THR A 65 3.79 1.31 4.65
CA THR A 65 4.84 0.77 3.78
C THR A 65 6.02 0.29 4.62
N ARG A 66 7.03 -0.25 3.97
CA ARG A 66 8.28 -0.64 4.63
C ARG A 66 9.43 0.30 4.30
N ASN A 67 9.09 1.45 3.75
CA ASN A 67 10.08 2.39 3.22
C ASN A 67 9.97 3.70 3.99
N TRP A 68 11.11 4.34 4.26
CA TRP A 68 11.17 5.63 4.96
C TRP A 68 10.30 5.67 6.22
N VAL A 69 9.24 6.51 6.20
CA VAL A 69 8.34 6.68 7.35
C VAL A 69 7.67 5.36 7.71
N GLY A 70 7.33 4.54 6.73
CA GLY A 70 6.75 3.22 6.98
C GLY A 70 7.70 2.30 7.75
N ASP A 71 8.99 2.35 7.44
CA ASP A 71 9.98 1.62 8.18
C ASP A 71 10.06 2.11 9.62
N ALA A 72 10.06 3.43 9.84
CA ALA A 72 10.05 4.02 11.18
C ALA A 72 8.83 3.57 11.97
N ILE A 73 7.66 3.52 11.34
CA ILE A 73 6.44 3.04 11.99
C ILE A 73 6.63 1.60 12.47
N ARG A 74 7.13 0.74 11.60
CA ARG A 74 7.25 -0.70 11.90
C ARG A 74 8.36 -1.02 12.88
N SER A 75 9.48 -0.28 12.82
CA SER A 75 10.66 -0.60 13.62
C SER A 75 10.73 0.17 14.94
N GLU A 76 10.12 1.37 15.01
CA GLU A 76 10.26 2.24 16.17
C GLU A 76 8.92 2.63 16.80
N LEU A 77 8.05 3.25 16.01
CA LEU A 77 6.88 3.94 16.55
C LEU A 77 5.78 2.99 17.03
N SER A 78 5.76 1.76 16.57
CA SER A 78 4.76 0.76 16.95
C SER A 78 5.21 -0.17 18.07
N ARG A 79 6.38 0.05 18.64
CA ARG A 79 6.90 -0.82 19.69
C ARG A 79 6.15 -0.58 20.99
N VAL A 80 5.90 -1.67 21.72
CA VAL A 80 5.13 -1.62 22.97
C VAL A 80 5.83 -0.79 24.04
N ASP A 81 7.15 -0.83 24.07
CA ASP A 81 7.98 -0.12 25.05
C ASP A 81 8.47 1.25 24.58
N ASP A 82 7.89 1.75 23.49
CA ASP A 82 8.34 2.98 22.87
C ASP A 82 7.82 4.20 23.66
N PRO A 83 8.65 5.25 23.82
CA PRO A 83 8.21 6.47 24.50
C PRO A 83 7.25 7.33 23.69
N TYR A 84 7.03 7.00 22.42
CA TYR A 84 6.17 7.81 21.56
C TYR A 84 4.70 7.51 21.83
N GLY A 85 3.88 8.56 21.77
CA GLY A 85 2.44 8.42 21.97
C GLY A 85 1.70 8.07 20.69
N GLY A 86 0.38 7.86 20.83
CA GLY A 86 -0.48 7.58 19.69
C GLY A 86 -0.55 8.73 18.70
N GLU A 87 -0.31 9.96 19.15
CA GLU A 87 -0.35 11.12 18.26
C GLU A 87 0.79 11.10 17.26
N GLU A 88 2.01 10.80 17.70
CA GLU A 88 3.17 10.68 16.82
C GLU A 88 2.97 9.55 15.83
N LEU A 89 2.44 8.42 16.29
CA LEU A 89 2.17 7.28 15.44
C LEU A 89 1.13 7.64 14.38
N ALA A 90 0.06 8.33 14.76
CA ALA A 90 -0.99 8.74 13.82
C ALA A 90 -0.46 9.69 12.76
N HIS A 91 0.39 10.64 13.16
CA HIS A 91 1.02 11.55 12.21
C HIS A 91 1.93 10.81 11.23
N ALA A 92 2.68 9.82 11.72
CA ALA A 92 3.56 9.03 10.87
C ALA A 92 2.76 8.20 9.87
N PHE A 93 1.65 7.59 10.27
CA PHE A 93 0.78 6.87 9.35
C PHE A 93 0.22 7.78 8.27
N SER A 94 -0.22 8.98 8.66
CA SER A 94 -0.75 9.95 7.70
C SER A 94 0.30 10.36 6.68
N LEU A 95 1.52 10.61 7.13
CA LEU A 95 2.61 11.00 6.24
C LEU A 95 2.99 9.85 5.30
N ASP A 96 3.09 8.63 5.81
CA ASP A 96 3.40 7.46 4.99
C ASP A 96 2.35 7.28 3.89
N ARG A 97 1.07 7.44 4.24
CA ARG A 97 -0.03 7.34 3.27
C ARG A 97 0.07 8.42 2.20
N GLN A 98 0.32 9.66 2.61
CA GLN A 98 0.44 10.77 1.65
C GLN A 98 1.60 10.57 0.70
N MET A 99 2.74 10.11 1.20
CA MET A 99 3.90 9.85 0.36
C MET A 99 3.59 8.76 -0.67
N GLN A 100 2.97 7.68 -0.23
CA GLN A 100 2.61 6.60 -1.15
C GLN A 100 1.60 7.06 -2.20
N TYR A 101 0.61 7.84 -1.79
CA TYR A 101 -0.40 8.35 -2.71
C TYR A 101 0.23 9.26 -3.77
N LYS A 102 1.05 10.21 -3.35
CA LYS A 102 1.63 11.17 -4.28
C LYS A 102 2.66 10.55 -5.21
N ARG A 103 3.42 9.58 -4.71
CA ARG A 103 4.48 8.98 -5.50
C ARG A 103 3.97 7.89 -6.45
N LEU A 104 3.00 7.10 -6.01
CA LEU A 104 2.59 5.91 -6.77
C LEU A 104 1.10 5.88 -7.08
N ILE A 105 0.26 5.98 -6.06
CA ILE A 105 -1.16 5.66 -6.24
C ILE A 105 -1.87 6.63 -7.17
N LEU A 106 -1.77 7.94 -6.90
CA LEU A 106 -2.44 8.93 -7.73
C LEU A 106 -1.94 8.94 -9.17
N PRO A 107 -0.61 8.93 -9.40
CA PRO A 107 -0.12 8.85 -10.78
C PRO A 107 -0.56 7.57 -11.51
N ALA A 108 -0.59 6.43 -10.82
CA ALA A 108 -1.05 5.19 -11.43
C ALA A 108 -2.53 5.28 -11.81
N LEU A 109 -3.36 5.84 -10.94
CA LEU A 109 -4.78 6.00 -11.23
C LEU A 109 -5.00 6.97 -12.39
N GLN A 110 -4.22 8.03 -12.45
CA GLN A 110 -4.28 8.99 -13.56
C GLN A 110 -3.89 8.35 -14.89
N ALA A 111 -3.05 7.34 -14.84
CA ALA A 111 -2.64 6.58 -16.02
C ALA A 111 -3.62 5.45 -16.37
N GLY A 112 -4.73 5.33 -15.67
CA GLY A 112 -5.73 4.31 -15.92
C GLY A 112 -5.42 2.94 -15.35
N LYS A 113 -4.46 2.86 -14.42
CA LYS A 113 -4.06 1.59 -13.80
C LYS A 113 -5.00 1.21 -12.66
N THR A 114 -4.91 -0.03 -12.22
CA THR A 114 -5.65 -0.53 -11.06
C THR A 114 -4.70 -0.62 -9.86
N VAL A 115 -5.11 -0.09 -8.72
CA VAL A 115 -4.35 -0.15 -7.47
C VAL A 115 -5.17 -0.90 -6.42
N ILE A 116 -4.57 -1.92 -5.81
CA ILE A 116 -5.18 -2.71 -4.74
C ILE A 116 -4.38 -2.44 -3.48
N GLN A 117 -5.01 -1.85 -2.47
CA GLN A 117 -4.33 -1.46 -1.23
C GLN A 117 -4.79 -2.33 -0.06
N ASP A 118 -3.82 -2.94 0.61
CA ASP A 118 -4.07 -3.70 1.84
C ASP A 118 -3.87 -2.78 3.04
N ARG A 119 -4.91 -2.61 3.86
CA ARG A 119 -4.90 -1.77 5.06
C ARG A 119 -5.05 -2.57 6.34
N GLY A 120 -4.44 -3.72 6.41
CA GLY A 120 -4.61 -4.59 7.56
C GLY A 120 -4.23 -4.00 8.91
N VAL A 121 -3.41 -2.96 8.94
CA VAL A 121 -2.91 -2.39 10.18
C VAL A 121 -3.76 -1.20 10.65
N SER A 122 -4.49 -0.56 9.76
CA SER A 122 -5.22 0.67 10.08
C SER A 122 -6.23 0.48 11.23
N SER A 123 -6.84 -0.68 11.31
CA SER A 123 -7.82 -0.97 12.35
C SER A 123 -7.22 -1.09 13.74
N SER A 124 -5.93 -1.34 13.85
CA SER A 124 -5.27 -1.47 15.16
C SER A 124 -4.98 -0.14 15.82
N LEU A 125 -5.18 0.96 15.13
CA LEU A 125 -4.94 2.29 15.65
C LEU A 125 -6.13 2.87 16.40
N VAL A 126 -7.22 2.21 16.36
CA VAL A 126 -8.48 2.70 16.96
C VAL A 126 -8.59 2.31 18.42
#